data_bdf0b9ef278c29e63c446a34becd979b
#
_entry.id   bdf0b9ef278c29e63c446a34becd979b
#
_cell.length_a   1.000
_cell.length_b   1.000
_cell.length_c   1.000
_cell.angle_alpha   90.00
_cell.angle_beta   90.00
_cell.angle_gamma   90.00
#
_symmetry.space_group_name_H-M   'P 1'
#
loop_
_entity.id
_entity.type
_entity.pdbx_description
1 polymer ?
#
loop_
_entity_poly.entity_id
_entity_poly.type
_entity_poly.pdbx_seq_one_letter_code
_entity_poly.pdbx_strand_id
1 'polypeptide(L)'
;MEKIAVVILNYNGSRMLREFLPSVLEYSKEALVVVADNGSTDDSLQVMQSVFPQVRLLRLSCNYGFAEGYNKALELVDAEYFVLLNSDVEVTPGWLVPLLDFMESHPEAAACQPKILSYHNKTLFEYAGASGGFIDRYGYPFCRGRVFDTVEEDKGQYDDACRVFWATGAAMMVRSRAYKDAGGLDGRFFAHMEEIDLCWRLQARGGAVYAVPQSKVYHVGGATLAKSNPRKTFLNFRNNLLMLYKNLPAEELGGVMRVRCILDYIAAVKFLLTGSWGDFMAVVRARREYKRMRGSYSETRRRNLECQSCEVSCIAPFSLLWQYYMKRKRTYSQLEK
;
A
#
# COMPACT_ATOMS: atom_id res chain seq x y z
N MET A 1 17.75 12.40 -16.28
CA MET A 1 16.93 12.01 -15.11
C MET A 1 15.64 12.82 -15.13
N GLU A 2 14.52 12.18 -15.22
CA GLU A 2 13.21 12.83 -15.19
C GLU A 2 12.88 13.36 -13.78
N LYS A 3 12.04 14.39 -13.67
CA LYS A 3 11.59 14.86 -12.36
C LYS A 3 10.64 13.85 -11.70
N ILE A 4 9.61 13.43 -12.45
CA ILE A 4 8.60 12.46 -12.00
C ILE A 4 8.46 11.34 -13.02
N ALA A 5 8.39 10.10 -12.55
CA ALA A 5 7.94 8.96 -13.34
C ALA A 5 6.71 8.33 -12.71
N VAL A 6 5.59 8.35 -13.42
CA VAL A 6 4.37 7.61 -13.07
C VAL A 6 4.51 6.21 -13.66
N VAL A 7 4.63 5.22 -12.80
CA VAL A 7 4.82 3.81 -13.18
C VAL A 7 3.56 3.02 -12.84
N ILE A 8 2.95 2.45 -13.86
CA ILE A 8 1.75 1.62 -13.76
C ILE A 8 2.17 0.17 -13.96
N LEU A 9 2.02 -0.66 -12.92
CA LEU A 9 2.24 -2.10 -13.02
C LEU A 9 0.96 -2.77 -13.52
N ASN A 10 1.02 -3.42 -14.68
CA ASN A 10 -0.11 -4.09 -15.31
C ASN A 10 0.06 -5.60 -15.33
N TYR A 11 -0.98 -6.34 -14.96
CA TYR A 11 -1.08 -7.79 -15.17
C TYR A 11 -2.51 -8.17 -15.52
N ASN A 12 -2.73 -8.61 -16.76
CA ASN A 12 -4.05 -8.97 -17.30
C ASN A 12 -5.10 -7.88 -17.08
N GLY A 13 -4.68 -6.61 -17.30
CA GLY A 13 -5.49 -5.42 -17.04
C GLY A 13 -5.84 -4.64 -18.30
N SER A 14 -5.95 -5.27 -19.46
CA SER A 14 -6.20 -4.61 -20.74
C SER A 14 -7.42 -3.67 -20.71
N ARG A 15 -8.49 -4.09 -20.02
CA ARG A 15 -9.68 -3.26 -19.82
C ARG A 15 -9.37 -2.03 -18.98
N MET A 16 -8.62 -2.17 -17.88
CA MET A 16 -8.27 -1.06 -16.99
C MET A 16 -7.36 -0.06 -17.70
N LEU A 17 -6.40 -0.55 -18.50
CA LEU A 17 -5.58 0.34 -19.33
C LEU A 17 -6.40 1.17 -20.30
N ARG A 18 -7.38 0.57 -20.99
CA ARG A 18 -8.27 1.30 -21.91
C ARG A 18 -9.10 2.36 -21.19
N GLU A 19 -9.56 2.06 -19.99
CA GLU A 19 -10.46 2.91 -19.22
C GLU A 19 -9.72 4.05 -18.51
N PHE A 20 -8.58 3.79 -17.86
CA PHE A 20 -7.94 4.74 -16.96
C PHE A 20 -6.66 5.39 -17.50
N LEU A 21 -5.89 4.74 -18.38
CA LEU A 21 -4.66 5.31 -18.92
C LEU A 21 -4.87 6.64 -19.68
N PRO A 22 -6.00 6.88 -20.38
CA PRO A 22 -6.28 8.19 -21.00
C PRO A 22 -6.24 9.34 -19.99
N SER A 23 -6.85 9.23 -18.82
CA SER A 23 -6.81 10.29 -17.79
C SER A 23 -5.40 10.52 -17.28
N VAL A 24 -4.61 9.44 -17.09
CA VAL A 24 -3.22 9.56 -16.66
C VAL A 24 -2.39 10.32 -17.69
N LEU A 25 -2.54 10.03 -18.98
CA LEU A 25 -1.82 10.71 -20.05
C LEU A 25 -2.23 12.18 -20.20
N GLU A 26 -3.52 12.47 -20.00
CA GLU A 26 -4.05 13.82 -20.08
C GLU A 26 -3.57 14.71 -18.93
N TYR A 27 -3.55 14.18 -17.70
CA TYR A 27 -3.33 14.96 -16.47
C TYR A 27 -1.95 14.74 -15.82
N SER A 28 -1.00 14.10 -16.53
CA SER A 28 0.38 13.88 -16.04
C SER A 28 1.42 14.27 -17.09
N LYS A 29 1.19 15.38 -17.79
CA LYS A 29 2.08 15.86 -18.89
C LYS A 29 3.47 16.24 -18.41
N GLU A 30 3.61 16.59 -17.14
CA GLU A 30 4.86 16.93 -16.47
C GLU A 30 5.67 15.70 -16.02
N ALA A 31 5.16 14.48 -16.25
CA ALA A 31 5.78 13.26 -15.82
C ALA A 31 6.03 12.28 -16.97
N LEU A 32 7.06 11.47 -16.85
CA LEU A 32 7.24 10.29 -17.69
C LEU A 32 6.22 9.22 -17.27
N VAL A 33 5.27 8.89 -18.15
CA VAL A 33 4.34 7.78 -17.91
C VAL A 33 4.92 6.49 -18.47
N VAL A 34 4.99 5.46 -17.61
CA VAL A 34 5.53 4.13 -17.91
C VAL A 34 4.51 3.08 -17.55
N VAL A 35 4.20 2.17 -18.46
CA VAL A 35 3.45 0.95 -18.19
C VAL A 35 4.42 -0.22 -18.14
N ALA A 36 4.48 -0.90 -16.99
CA ALA A 36 5.26 -2.12 -16.81
C ALA A 36 4.32 -3.32 -16.91
N ASP A 37 4.36 -4.03 -18.02
CA ASP A 37 3.61 -5.27 -18.21
C ASP A 37 4.30 -6.42 -17.46
N ASN A 38 3.62 -6.95 -16.47
CA ASN A 38 4.13 -7.97 -15.54
C ASN A 38 3.84 -9.40 -16.07
N GLY A 39 4.10 -9.62 -17.37
CA GLY A 39 3.91 -10.92 -18.02
C GLY A 39 2.44 -11.25 -18.27
N SER A 40 1.66 -10.29 -18.76
CA SER A 40 0.24 -10.48 -19.10
C SER A 40 0.05 -11.54 -20.19
N THR A 41 -1.07 -12.23 -20.09
CA THR A 41 -1.51 -13.27 -21.03
C THR A 41 -2.80 -12.88 -21.78
N ASP A 42 -3.40 -11.74 -21.42
CA ASP A 42 -4.51 -11.12 -22.13
C ASP A 42 -4.02 -10.22 -23.28
N ASP A 43 -4.90 -9.38 -23.85
CA ASP A 43 -4.58 -8.45 -24.92
C ASP A 43 -3.88 -7.15 -24.43
N SER A 44 -3.40 -7.07 -23.19
CA SER A 44 -2.74 -5.88 -22.62
C SER A 44 -1.60 -5.37 -23.51
N LEU A 45 -0.72 -6.27 -23.99
CA LEU A 45 0.41 -5.87 -24.85
C LEU A 45 -0.06 -5.32 -26.19
N GLN A 46 -1.12 -5.93 -26.79
CA GLN A 46 -1.71 -5.45 -28.02
C GLN A 46 -2.33 -4.06 -27.83
N VAL A 47 -3.03 -3.84 -26.71
CA VAL A 47 -3.62 -2.55 -26.34
C VAL A 47 -2.51 -1.48 -26.26
N MET A 48 -1.44 -1.76 -25.56
CA MET A 48 -0.32 -0.81 -25.44
C MET A 48 0.30 -0.47 -26.80
N GLN A 49 0.46 -1.44 -27.68
CA GLN A 49 1.07 -1.24 -28.99
C GLN A 49 0.16 -0.53 -29.99
N SER A 50 -1.15 -0.80 -29.95
CA SER A 50 -2.08 -0.29 -30.97
C SER A 50 -2.84 0.97 -30.54
N VAL A 51 -3.12 1.13 -29.23
CA VAL A 51 -3.93 2.24 -28.70
C VAL A 51 -3.04 3.29 -28.04
N PHE A 52 -1.95 2.86 -27.37
CA PHE A 52 -1.06 3.75 -26.62
C PHE A 52 0.42 3.63 -27.06
N PRO A 53 0.74 3.70 -28.36
CA PRO A 53 2.10 3.49 -28.87
C PRO A 53 3.11 4.54 -28.38
N GLN A 54 2.62 5.71 -27.91
CA GLN A 54 3.44 6.79 -27.37
C GLN A 54 3.91 6.53 -25.91
N VAL A 55 3.31 5.57 -25.21
CA VAL A 55 3.62 5.28 -23.81
C VAL A 55 4.81 4.34 -23.71
N ARG A 56 5.77 4.66 -22.84
CA ARG A 56 6.89 3.78 -22.58
C ARG A 56 6.41 2.46 -21.97
N LEU A 57 6.61 1.36 -22.67
CA LEU A 57 6.25 0.02 -22.25
C LEU A 57 7.48 -0.76 -21.80
N LEU A 58 7.49 -1.22 -20.53
CA LEU A 58 8.45 -2.18 -20.01
C LEU A 58 7.79 -3.56 -20.00
N ARG A 59 8.48 -4.57 -20.52
CA ARG A 59 7.98 -5.96 -20.54
C ARG A 59 8.77 -6.79 -19.57
N LEU A 60 8.12 -7.25 -18.51
CA LEU A 60 8.70 -8.22 -17.58
C LEU A 60 8.45 -9.64 -18.09
N SER A 61 9.35 -10.57 -17.79
CA SER A 61 9.34 -11.93 -18.37
C SER A 61 8.23 -12.83 -17.84
N CYS A 62 7.66 -12.52 -16.66
CA CYS A 62 6.58 -13.27 -16.02
C CYS A 62 5.88 -12.43 -14.96
N ASN A 63 4.81 -12.95 -14.37
CA ASN A 63 4.15 -12.30 -13.23
C ASN A 63 4.96 -12.48 -11.95
N TYR A 64 5.71 -11.44 -11.58
CA TYR A 64 6.49 -11.36 -10.34
C TYR A 64 5.66 -10.98 -9.11
N GLY A 65 4.35 -10.75 -9.25
CA GLY A 65 3.50 -10.13 -8.23
C GLY A 65 3.66 -8.62 -8.20
N PHE A 66 3.00 -7.99 -7.23
CA PHE A 66 3.00 -6.53 -7.12
C PHE A 66 4.36 -5.99 -6.66
N ALA A 67 4.87 -6.50 -5.54
CA ALA A 67 6.08 -5.99 -4.92
C ALA A 67 7.33 -6.14 -5.81
N GLU A 68 7.63 -7.34 -6.26
CA GLU A 68 8.81 -7.60 -7.09
C GLU A 68 8.63 -7.04 -8.51
N GLY A 69 7.39 -7.00 -9.02
CA GLY A 69 7.08 -6.38 -10.31
C GLY A 69 7.44 -4.89 -10.32
N TYR A 70 7.07 -4.14 -9.27
CA TYR A 70 7.49 -2.74 -9.13
C TYR A 70 9.00 -2.59 -8.97
N ASN A 71 9.66 -3.42 -8.15
CA ASN A 71 11.12 -3.35 -8.01
C ASN A 71 11.81 -3.44 -9.37
N LYS A 72 11.44 -4.45 -10.16
CA LYS A 72 12.01 -4.66 -11.50
C LYS A 72 11.70 -3.53 -12.48
N ALA A 73 10.50 -2.99 -12.42
CA ALA A 73 10.13 -1.86 -13.26
C ALA A 73 10.91 -0.59 -12.90
N LEU A 74 11.02 -0.29 -11.59
CA LEU A 74 11.68 0.92 -11.09
C LEU A 74 13.21 0.87 -11.23
N GLU A 75 13.83 -0.31 -11.33
CA GLU A 75 15.26 -0.45 -11.69
C GLU A 75 15.56 0.06 -13.10
N LEU A 76 14.57 0.05 -14.00
CA LEU A 76 14.68 0.47 -15.40
C LEU A 76 14.27 1.94 -15.62
N VAL A 77 13.89 2.65 -14.56
CA VAL A 77 13.40 4.02 -14.62
C VAL A 77 14.33 4.95 -13.86
N ASP A 78 14.74 6.05 -14.51
CA ASP A 78 15.59 7.08 -13.92
C ASP A 78 14.78 8.36 -13.72
N ALA A 79 14.34 8.59 -12.46
CA ALA A 79 13.59 9.78 -12.05
C ALA A 79 13.92 10.16 -10.61
N GLU A 80 13.69 11.42 -10.25
CA GLU A 80 13.85 11.90 -8.87
C GLU A 80 12.72 11.39 -7.96
N TYR A 81 11.49 11.38 -8.47
CA TYR A 81 10.32 10.84 -7.81
C TYR A 81 9.70 9.70 -8.61
N PHE A 82 9.42 8.59 -7.94
CA PHE A 82 8.57 7.55 -8.47
C PHE A 82 7.14 7.75 -7.98
N VAL A 83 6.18 7.60 -8.87
CA VAL A 83 4.77 7.46 -8.51
C VAL A 83 4.33 6.05 -8.87
N LEU A 84 4.12 5.22 -7.85
CA LEU A 84 3.48 3.93 -8.01
C LEU A 84 1.98 4.18 -8.19
N LEU A 85 1.43 3.77 -9.32
CA LEU A 85 0.02 3.99 -9.65
C LEU A 85 -0.62 2.68 -10.11
N ASN A 86 -1.73 2.29 -9.51
CA ASN A 86 -2.49 1.14 -9.97
C ASN A 86 -3.15 1.41 -11.32
N SER A 87 -3.32 0.36 -12.13
CA SER A 87 -3.95 0.45 -13.45
C SER A 87 -5.46 0.74 -13.41
N ASP A 88 -6.10 0.67 -12.24
CA ASP A 88 -7.52 0.92 -11.99
C ASP A 88 -7.77 2.23 -11.21
N VAL A 89 -6.91 3.22 -11.43
CA VAL A 89 -7.01 4.56 -10.83
C VAL A 89 -7.33 5.60 -11.89
N GLU A 90 -8.43 6.35 -11.69
CA GLU A 90 -8.75 7.59 -12.41
C GLU A 90 -8.07 8.75 -11.69
N VAL A 91 -7.17 9.44 -12.37
CA VAL A 91 -6.53 10.66 -11.84
C VAL A 91 -7.31 11.91 -12.24
N THR A 92 -7.17 12.99 -11.45
CA THR A 92 -7.85 14.27 -11.68
C THR A 92 -6.91 15.32 -12.26
N PRO A 93 -7.42 16.39 -12.92
CA PRO A 93 -6.60 17.49 -13.40
C PRO A 93 -5.67 18.05 -12.32
N GLY A 94 -4.36 18.14 -12.63
CA GLY A 94 -3.36 18.71 -11.74
C GLY A 94 -3.04 17.90 -10.49
N TRP A 95 -3.34 16.61 -10.44
CA TRP A 95 -3.16 15.75 -9.26
C TRP A 95 -1.71 15.59 -8.80
N LEU A 96 -0.73 15.69 -9.70
CA LEU A 96 0.69 15.58 -9.35
C LEU A 96 1.25 16.83 -8.70
N VAL A 97 0.73 18.01 -9.06
CA VAL A 97 1.28 19.30 -8.60
C VAL A 97 1.28 19.44 -7.09
N PRO A 98 0.17 19.22 -6.34
CA PRO A 98 0.20 19.31 -4.89
C PRO A 98 1.13 18.29 -4.23
N LEU A 99 1.30 17.10 -4.82
CA LEU A 99 2.22 16.08 -4.31
C LEU A 99 3.67 16.53 -4.48
N LEU A 100 4.03 17.03 -5.67
CA LEU A 100 5.38 17.50 -5.95
C LEU A 100 5.73 18.71 -5.08
N ASP A 101 4.87 19.73 -5.04
CA ASP A 101 5.08 20.95 -4.26
C ASP A 101 5.27 20.61 -2.77
N PHE A 102 4.47 19.66 -2.26
CA PHE A 102 4.61 19.18 -0.89
C PHE A 102 5.96 18.50 -0.66
N MET A 103 6.35 17.57 -1.55
CA MET A 103 7.63 16.86 -1.44
C MET A 103 8.83 17.82 -1.56
N GLU A 104 8.77 18.84 -2.43
CA GLU A 104 9.82 19.83 -2.58
C GLU A 104 9.96 20.76 -1.36
N SER A 105 8.83 21.15 -0.75
CA SER A 105 8.81 22.02 0.43
C SER A 105 9.09 21.29 1.75
N HIS A 106 9.06 19.94 1.75
CA HIS A 106 9.29 19.09 2.93
C HIS A 106 10.42 18.08 2.64
N PRO A 107 11.69 18.46 2.81
CA PRO A 107 12.83 17.58 2.54
C PRO A 107 12.82 16.28 3.35
N GLU A 108 12.20 16.29 4.53
CA GLU A 108 12.01 15.11 5.38
C GLU A 108 10.96 14.14 4.86
N ALA A 109 10.06 14.57 3.95
CA ALA A 109 9.07 13.70 3.34
C ALA A 109 9.74 12.69 2.40
N ALA A 110 9.74 11.41 2.75
CA ALA A 110 10.24 10.32 1.91
C ALA A 110 9.18 9.84 0.92
N ALA A 111 7.90 9.86 1.32
CA ALA A 111 6.78 9.47 0.49
C ALA A 111 5.51 10.25 0.86
N CYS A 112 4.60 10.36 -0.11
CA CYS A 112 3.26 10.89 0.14
C CYS A 112 2.23 10.20 -0.75
N GLN A 113 0.94 10.37 -0.39
CA GLN A 113 -0.19 9.91 -1.18
C GLN A 113 -1.24 11.00 -1.36
N PRO A 114 -2.02 10.99 -2.46
CA PRO A 114 -3.23 11.80 -2.59
C PRO A 114 -4.35 11.31 -1.67
N LYS A 115 -5.44 12.06 -1.58
CA LYS A 115 -6.73 11.57 -1.11
C LYS A 115 -7.28 10.57 -2.13
N ILE A 116 -7.67 9.39 -1.66
CA ILE A 116 -8.22 8.33 -2.51
C ILE A 116 -9.69 8.13 -2.21
N LEU A 117 -10.51 8.40 -3.21
CA LEU A 117 -11.95 8.22 -3.17
C LEU A 117 -12.36 7.01 -4.01
N SER A 118 -13.53 6.47 -3.74
CA SER A 118 -14.07 5.35 -4.49
C SER A 118 -14.48 5.80 -5.91
N TYR A 119 -14.04 5.06 -6.92
CA TYR A 119 -14.48 5.30 -8.30
C TYR A 119 -15.98 5.08 -8.48
N HIS A 120 -16.53 4.04 -7.83
CA HIS A 120 -17.95 3.69 -7.94
C HIS A 120 -18.88 4.65 -7.18
N ASN A 121 -18.38 5.26 -6.12
CA ASN A 121 -19.12 6.29 -5.36
C ASN A 121 -18.14 7.38 -4.93
N LYS A 122 -18.03 8.42 -5.74
CA LYS A 122 -17.05 9.51 -5.59
C LYS A 122 -17.23 10.36 -4.33
N THR A 123 -18.30 10.13 -3.53
CA THR A 123 -18.52 10.78 -2.24
C THR A 123 -17.95 9.97 -1.06
N LEU A 124 -17.53 8.71 -1.29
CA LEU A 124 -16.97 7.85 -0.25
C LEU A 124 -15.45 7.75 -0.37
N PHE A 125 -14.79 7.65 0.77
CA PHE A 125 -13.39 7.25 0.77
C PHE A 125 -13.21 5.85 0.17
N GLU A 126 -12.05 5.59 -0.40
CA GLU A 126 -11.73 4.26 -0.90
C GLU A 126 -11.16 3.39 0.25
N TYR A 127 -11.37 2.07 0.14
CA TYR A 127 -11.01 1.11 1.19
C TYR A 127 -9.48 1.03 1.43
N ALA A 128 -8.68 1.09 0.38
CA ALA A 128 -7.25 0.83 0.42
C ALA A 128 -6.41 2.12 0.43
N GLY A 129 -6.56 2.96 1.45
CA GLY A 129 -5.71 4.13 1.61
C GLY A 129 -6.44 5.40 2.02
N ALA A 130 -7.68 5.60 1.57
CA ALA A 130 -8.51 6.74 1.95
C ALA A 130 -7.73 8.08 1.99
N SER A 131 -7.64 8.76 3.14
CA SER A 131 -6.83 9.97 3.33
C SER A 131 -5.58 9.72 4.21
N GLY A 132 -4.88 8.59 3.94
CA GLY A 132 -3.67 8.18 4.64
C GLY A 132 -3.87 7.08 5.68
N GLY A 133 -2.87 6.26 5.89
CA GLY A 133 -2.92 5.05 6.67
C GLY A 133 -2.14 5.11 7.98
N PHE A 134 -2.62 4.34 8.95
CA PHE A 134 -2.03 4.12 10.28
C PHE A 134 -2.00 2.63 10.60
N ILE A 135 -1.26 2.25 11.60
CA ILE A 135 -1.35 0.91 12.23
C ILE A 135 -1.56 1.07 13.73
N ASP A 136 -2.22 0.07 14.33
CA ASP A 136 -2.27 -0.02 15.79
C ASP A 136 -1.00 -0.70 16.35
N ARG A 137 -0.84 -0.71 17.66
CA ARG A 137 0.28 -1.37 18.36
C ARG A 137 0.47 -2.86 18.05
N TYR A 138 -0.53 -3.50 17.44
CA TYR A 138 -0.49 -4.91 17.01
C TYR A 138 -0.36 -5.05 15.49
N GLY A 139 -0.16 -3.93 14.76
CA GLY A 139 0.04 -3.90 13.32
C GLY A 139 -1.23 -4.02 12.48
N TYR A 140 -2.42 -3.83 13.05
CA TYR A 140 -3.67 -3.78 12.27
C TYR A 140 -3.79 -2.44 11.55
N PRO A 141 -3.90 -2.43 10.19
CA PRO A 141 -3.97 -1.19 9.43
C PRO A 141 -5.37 -0.58 9.43
N PHE A 142 -5.43 0.75 9.51
CA PHE A 142 -6.62 1.57 9.35
C PHE A 142 -6.27 2.89 8.66
N CYS A 143 -7.27 3.66 8.24
CA CYS A 143 -7.05 4.90 7.49
C CYS A 143 -7.93 6.03 8.03
N ARG A 144 -7.51 7.27 7.78
CA ARG A 144 -8.40 8.44 7.86
C ARG A 144 -9.48 8.30 6.79
N GLY A 145 -10.71 7.99 7.21
CA GLY A 145 -11.85 7.70 6.34
C GLY A 145 -12.23 6.21 6.25
N ARG A 146 -11.46 5.29 6.89
CA ARG A 146 -11.83 3.87 6.90
C ARG A 146 -11.28 3.12 8.13
N VAL A 147 -12.17 2.45 8.85
CA VAL A 147 -11.81 1.53 9.95
C VAL A 147 -12.47 0.18 9.70
N PHE A 148 -11.67 -0.86 9.41
CA PHE A 148 -12.14 -2.17 8.92
C PHE A 148 -13.11 -2.02 7.74
N ASP A 149 -14.34 -2.53 7.87
CA ASP A 149 -15.37 -2.48 6.81
C ASP A 149 -16.18 -1.16 6.81
N THR A 150 -15.96 -0.29 7.79
CA THR A 150 -16.63 1.01 7.85
C THR A 150 -15.86 2.04 7.04
N VAL A 151 -16.46 2.49 5.94
CA VAL A 151 -15.96 3.55 5.08
C VAL A 151 -16.77 4.81 5.36
N GLU A 152 -16.10 5.95 5.48
CA GLU A 152 -16.71 7.25 5.73
C GLU A 152 -17.03 7.98 4.43
N GLU A 153 -18.02 8.88 4.48
CA GLU A 153 -18.26 9.85 3.43
C GLU A 153 -17.23 10.99 3.53
N ASP A 154 -16.69 11.43 2.39
CA ASP A 154 -15.82 12.61 2.33
C ASP A 154 -16.65 13.89 2.40
N LYS A 155 -16.56 14.56 3.54
CA LYS A 155 -17.18 15.87 3.82
C LYS A 155 -16.14 16.97 4.02
N GLY A 156 -14.92 16.73 3.56
CA GLY A 156 -13.78 17.63 3.79
C GLY A 156 -13.14 17.49 5.18
N GLN A 157 -13.56 16.52 5.99
CA GLN A 157 -13.07 16.33 7.36
C GLN A 157 -11.59 15.95 7.45
N TYR A 158 -10.98 15.53 6.34
CA TYR A 158 -9.58 15.12 6.23
C TYR A 158 -8.89 15.81 5.05
N ASP A 159 -9.11 17.12 4.89
CA ASP A 159 -8.53 17.96 3.82
C ASP A 159 -7.21 18.62 4.23
N ASP A 160 -6.75 18.42 5.46
CA ASP A 160 -5.43 18.85 5.93
C ASP A 160 -4.33 17.83 5.56
N ALA A 161 -3.19 18.33 5.07
CA ALA A 161 -2.01 17.51 4.91
C ALA A 161 -1.50 17.06 6.29
N CYS A 162 -1.24 15.76 6.46
CA CYS A 162 -0.81 15.26 7.75
C CYS A 162 0.18 14.09 7.62
N ARG A 163 1.00 13.93 8.65
CA ARG A 163 1.89 12.79 8.78
C ARG A 163 1.08 11.53 9.04
N VAL A 164 1.42 10.45 8.32
CA VAL A 164 0.75 9.15 8.39
C VAL A 164 1.77 8.04 8.57
N PHE A 165 1.33 6.84 8.96
CA PHE A 165 2.23 5.70 9.04
C PHE A 165 2.55 5.13 7.66
N TRP A 166 1.56 5.02 6.77
CA TRP A 166 1.75 4.47 5.44
C TRP A 166 0.93 5.19 4.37
N ALA A 167 1.52 5.23 3.18
CA ALA A 167 0.89 5.62 1.93
C ALA A 167 0.54 4.37 1.13
N THR A 168 -0.59 4.39 0.44
CA THR A 168 -1.08 3.23 -0.33
C THR A 168 -0.33 3.06 -1.64
N GLY A 169 -0.04 1.81 -2.00
CA GLY A 169 0.51 1.46 -3.31
C GLY A 169 -0.43 1.74 -4.49
N ALA A 170 -1.70 2.10 -4.24
CA ALA A 170 -2.62 2.48 -5.30
C ALA A 170 -2.24 3.81 -5.97
N ALA A 171 -1.70 4.78 -5.18
CA ALA A 171 -1.13 6.04 -5.68
C ALA A 171 -0.14 6.58 -4.64
N MET A 172 1.14 6.26 -4.77
CA MET A 172 2.20 6.67 -3.86
C MET A 172 3.29 7.41 -4.62
N MET A 173 3.56 8.66 -4.26
CA MET A 173 4.79 9.35 -4.67
C MET A 173 5.87 9.10 -3.63
N VAL A 174 7.06 8.68 -4.07
CA VAL A 174 8.20 8.36 -3.20
C VAL A 174 9.48 8.92 -3.83
N ARG A 175 10.39 9.47 -2.99
CA ARG A 175 11.74 9.84 -3.45
C ARG A 175 12.47 8.56 -3.91
N SER A 176 12.96 8.56 -5.15
CA SER A 176 13.62 7.38 -5.73
C SER A 176 14.84 6.93 -4.91
N ARG A 177 15.60 7.89 -4.37
CA ARG A 177 16.72 7.59 -3.48
C ARG A 177 16.26 6.91 -2.20
N ALA A 178 15.23 7.45 -1.52
CA ALA A 178 14.70 6.85 -0.29
C ALA A 178 14.14 5.45 -0.53
N TYR A 179 13.44 5.23 -1.66
CA TYR A 179 12.96 3.92 -2.08
C TYR A 179 14.11 2.91 -2.22
N LYS A 180 15.18 3.29 -2.94
CA LYS A 180 16.37 2.45 -3.17
C LYS A 180 17.14 2.17 -1.87
N ASP A 181 17.37 3.20 -1.04
CA ASP A 181 18.06 3.10 0.25
C ASP A 181 17.31 2.22 1.25
N ALA A 182 15.97 2.22 1.18
CA ALA A 182 15.12 1.32 1.97
C ALA A 182 15.12 -0.13 1.42
N GLY A 183 15.68 -0.38 0.22
CA GLY A 183 15.73 -1.67 -0.44
C GLY A 183 14.45 -2.05 -1.20
N GLY A 184 13.64 -1.05 -1.61
CA GLY A 184 12.41 -1.25 -2.38
C GLY A 184 11.31 -1.98 -1.60
N LEU A 185 10.34 -2.52 -2.33
CA LEU A 185 9.29 -3.39 -1.77
C LEU A 185 9.85 -4.79 -1.46
N ASP A 186 9.31 -5.48 -0.45
CA ASP A 186 9.74 -6.87 -0.19
C ASP A 186 9.07 -7.83 -1.20
N GLY A 187 9.81 -8.23 -2.24
CA GLY A 187 9.31 -9.09 -3.31
C GLY A 187 8.70 -10.42 -2.85
N ARG A 188 9.14 -10.95 -1.68
CA ARG A 188 8.60 -12.17 -1.08
C ARG A 188 7.17 -12.01 -0.55
N PHE A 189 6.68 -10.77 -0.42
CA PHE A 189 5.28 -10.52 -0.04
C PHE A 189 4.33 -10.84 -1.19
N PHE A 190 4.76 -10.72 -2.41
CA PHE A 190 3.97 -10.87 -3.63
C PHE A 190 2.95 -9.76 -3.80
N ALA A 191 2.02 -9.58 -2.87
CA ALA A 191 1.04 -8.50 -2.78
C ALA A 191 0.49 -8.38 -1.35
N HIS A 192 0.02 -7.19 -0.97
CA HIS A 192 -0.50 -6.76 0.32
C HIS A 192 0.55 -6.63 1.42
N MET A 193 0.51 -5.52 2.14
CA MET A 193 1.40 -5.11 3.23
C MET A 193 2.81 -4.66 2.78
N GLU A 194 3.18 -4.79 1.51
CA GLU A 194 4.49 -4.39 1.01
C GLU A 194 4.73 -2.88 1.09
N GLU A 195 3.68 -2.09 0.81
CA GLU A 195 3.71 -0.63 0.92
C GLU A 195 3.79 -0.18 2.39
N ILE A 196 3.07 -0.86 3.28
CA ILE A 196 3.10 -0.58 4.73
C ILE A 196 4.48 -0.91 5.29
N ASP A 197 5.06 -2.04 4.89
CA ASP A 197 6.42 -2.44 5.24
C ASP A 197 7.47 -1.46 4.71
N LEU A 198 7.34 -0.99 3.47
CA LEU A 198 8.21 0.04 2.90
C LEU A 198 8.13 1.33 3.72
N CYS A 199 6.92 1.81 4.00
CA CYS A 199 6.72 3.03 4.79
C CYS A 199 7.30 2.91 6.20
N TRP A 200 7.21 1.74 6.84
CA TRP A 200 7.89 1.49 8.11
C TRP A 200 9.40 1.68 7.97
N ARG A 201 10.01 1.06 6.96
CA ARG A 201 11.45 1.15 6.71
C ARG A 201 11.92 2.55 6.32
N LEU A 202 11.10 3.33 5.60
CA LEU A 202 11.38 4.73 5.30
C LEU A 202 11.42 5.55 6.58
N GLN A 203 10.41 5.39 7.46
CA GLN A 203 10.35 6.14 8.73
C GLN A 203 11.48 5.73 9.69
N ALA A 204 11.81 4.45 9.79
CA ALA A 204 12.92 3.96 10.59
C ALA A 204 14.28 4.57 10.18
N ARG A 205 14.39 5.04 8.93
CA ARG A 205 15.57 5.74 8.38
C ARG A 205 15.47 7.27 8.42
N GLY A 206 14.51 7.81 9.17
CA GLY A 206 14.34 9.25 9.35
C GLY A 206 13.46 9.95 8.32
N GLY A 207 12.95 9.23 7.32
CA GLY A 207 11.98 9.77 6.37
C GLY A 207 10.58 9.89 6.99
N ALA A 208 9.77 10.83 6.51
CA ALA A 208 8.37 10.96 6.90
C ALA A 208 7.44 10.55 5.76
N VAL A 209 6.23 10.09 6.09
CA VAL A 209 5.19 9.74 5.13
C VAL A 209 3.97 10.62 5.36
N TYR A 210 3.39 11.15 4.28
CA TYR A 210 2.29 12.10 4.37
C TYR A 210 1.09 11.73 3.52
N ALA A 211 -0.10 12.14 3.96
CA ALA A 211 -1.27 12.30 3.11
C ALA A 211 -1.36 13.77 2.68
N VAL A 212 -1.57 14.02 1.38
CA VAL A 212 -1.68 15.35 0.77
C VAL A 212 -3.02 15.44 0.05
N PRO A 213 -4.11 15.74 0.77
CA PRO A 213 -5.48 15.62 0.24
C PRO A 213 -5.86 16.72 -0.76
N GLN A 214 -4.99 17.72 -0.98
CA GLN A 214 -5.12 18.68 -2.08
C GLN A 214 -5.01 17.99 -3.45
N SER A 215 -4.32 16.86 -3.51
CA SER A 215 -4.36 15.91 -4.63
C SER A 215 -5.46 14.87 -4.40
N LYS A 216 -6.25 14.56 -5.44
CA LYS A 216 -7.34 13.58 -5.38
C LYS A 216 -7.28 12.61 -6.55
N VAL A 217 -7.56 11.35 -6.28
CA VAL A 217 -7.72 10.31 -7.29
C VAL A 217 -8.89 9.39 -6.93
N TYR A 218 -9.42 8.68 -7.93
CA TYR A 218 -10.50 7.72 -7.75
C TYR A 218 -10.00 6.31 -8.06
N HIS A 219 -10.21 5.38 -7.15
CA HIS A 219 -9.73 4.00 -7.29
C HIS A 219 -10.92 3.04 -7.33
N VAL A 220 -10.89 2.10 -8.29
CA VAL A 220 -11.94 1.06 -8.43
C VAL A 220 -11.89 0.13 -7.23
N GLY A 221 -10.72 -0.31 -6.87
CA GLY A 221 -10.46 -1.21 -5.75
C GLY A 221 -10.95 -2.64 -5.99
N GLY A 222 -10.15 -3.61 -5.55
CA GLY A 222 -10.52 -5.03 -5.65
C GLY A 222 -10.36 -5.65 -7.03
N ALA A 223 -9.85 -4.93 -8.03
CA ALA A 223 -9.62 -5.47 -9.38
C ALA A 223 -8.60 -6.63 -9.39
N THR A 224 -7.60 -6.59 -8.51
CA THR A 224 -6.55 -7.61 -8.45
C THR A 224 -6.98 -8.87 -7.70
N LEU A 225 -7.69 -8.74 -6.57
CA LEU A 225 -8.20 -9.85 -5.76
C LEU A 225 -9.52 -9.44 -5.08
N ALA A 226 -10.60 -10.15 -5.38
CA ALA A 226 -11.91 -9.93 -4.77
C ALA A 226 -11.84 -10.03 -3.22
N LYS A 227 -12.71 -9.29 -2.52
CA LYS A 227 -12.75 -9.28 -1.03
C LYS A 227 -12.90 -10.68 -0.43
N SER A 228 -13.63 -11.58 -1.09
CA SER A 228 -13.92 -12.96 -0.65
C SER A 228 -12.85 -13.99 -1.03
N ASN A 229 -11.67 -13.57 -1.52
CA ASN A 229 -10.65 -14.51 -1.96
C ASN A 229 -9.76 -14.95 -0.77
N PRO A 230 -9.76 -16.25 -0.37
CA PRO A 230 -8.93 -16.75 0.73
C PRO A 230 -7.42 -16.51 0.55
N ARG A 231 -6.94 -16.38 -0.71
CA ARG A 231 -5.54 -16.01 -0.99
C ARG A 231 -5.23 -14.61 -0.46
N LYS A 232 -6.17 -13.66 -0.57
CA LYS A 232 -6.02 -12.30 -0.02
C LYS A 232 -5.90 -12.35 1.49
N THR A 233 -6.77 -13.09 2.18
CA THR A 233 -6.70 -13.32 3.62
C THR A 233 -5.36 -13.94 4.02
N PHE A 234 -4.91 -14.99 3.31
CA PHE A 234 -3.61 -15.61 3.56
C PHE A 234 -2.46 -14.60 3.46
N LEU A 235 -2.37 -13.83 2.37
CA LEU A 235 -1.31 -12.85 2.16
C LEU A 235 -1.33 -11.77 3.24
N ASN A 236 -2.51 -11.21 3.56
CA ASN A 236 -2.63 -10.19 4.59
C ASN A 236 -2.12 -10.68 5.96
N PHE A 237 -2.52 -11.86 6.41
CA PHE A 237 -2.07 -12.40 7.70
C PHE A 237 -0.59 -12.77 7.70
N ARG A 238 -0.10 -13.45 6.65
CA ARG A 238 1.31 -13.85 6.55
C ARG A 238 2.23 -12.65 6.48
N ASN A 239 1.95 -11.72 5.58
CA ASN A 239 2.82 -10.56 5.32
C ASN A 239 2.81 -9.60 6.51
N ASN A 240 1.66 -9.41 7.15
CA ASN A 240 1.58 -8.60 8.36
C ASN A 240 2.45 -9.17 9.50
N LEU A 241 2.44 -10.50 9.72
CA LEU A 241 3.29 -11.13 10.71
C LEU A 241 4.78 -11.01 10.35
N LEU A 242 5.13 -11.14 9.06
CA LEU A 242 6.51 -10.95 8.58
C LEU A 242 6.96 -9.49 8.71
N MET A 243 6.08 -8.53 8.40
CA MET A 243 6.32 -7.10 8.57
C MET A 243 6.63 -6.77 10.04
N LEU A 244 5.81 -7.25 10.97
CA LEU A 244 6.04 -7.10 12.41
C LEU A 244 7.38 -7.73 12.84
N TYR A 245 7.67 -8.94 12.38
CA TYR A 245 8.92 -9.62 12.69
C TYR A 245 10.14 -8.85 12.18
N LYS A 246 10.06 -8.29 10.98
CA LYS A 246 11.17 -7.56 10.35
C LYS A 246 11.51 -6.25 11.03
N ASN A 247 10.51 -5.56 11.58
CA ASN A 247 10.64 -4.14 11.91
C ASN A 247 10.46 -3.81 13.39
N LEU A 248 9.73 -4.64 14.18
CA LEU A 248 9.56 -4.37 15.61
C LEU A 248 10.87 -4.51 16.40
N PRO A 249 11.13 -3.61 17.36
CA PRO A 249 12.21 -3.76 18.35
C PRO A 249 12.17 -5.12 19.04
N ALA A 250 13.33 -5.59 19.53
CA ALA A 250 13.46 -6.93 20.10
C ALA A 250 12.61 -7.09 21.39
N GLU A 251 12.56 -6.04 22.20
CA GLU A 251 11.82 -5.97 23.46
C GLU A 251 10.31 -6.04 23.27
N GLU A 252 9.78 -5.50 22.16
CA GLU A 252 8.34 -5.47 21.85
C GLU A 252 7.86 -6.74 21.14
N LEU A 253 8.72 -7.30 20.29
CA LEU A 253 8.33 -8.38 19.35
C LEU A 253 7.66 -9.56 20.07
N GLY A 254 8.23 -10.02 21.17
CA GLY A 254 7.72 -11.18 21.91
C GLY A 254 6.32 -10.96 22.46
N GLY A 255 6.06 -9.77 23.00
CA GLY A 255 4.75 -9.37 23.54
C GLY A 255 3.70 -9.26 22.44
N VAL A 256 4.01 -8.48 21.39
CA VAL A 256 3.11 -8.28 20.25
C VAL A 256 2.75 -9.61 19.58
N MET A 257 3.73 -10.48 19.31
CA MET A 257 3.49 -11.74 18.62
C MET A 257 2.67 -12.75 19.43
N ARG A 258 2.74 -12.71 20.78
CA ARG A 258 1.85 -13.51 21.65
C ARG A 258 0.40 -13.05 21.54
N VAL A 259 0.16 -11.73 21.64
CA VAL A 259 -1.19 -11.17 21.49
C VAL A 259 -1.73 -11.44 20.09
N ARG A 260 -0.93 -11.21 19.02
CA ARG A 260 -1.30 -11.55 17.65
C ARG A 260 -1.65 -13.01 17.46
N CYS A 261 -0.97 -13.92 18.18
CA CYS A 261 -1.33 -15.34 18.13
C CYS A 261 -2.78 -15.57 18.56
N ILE A 262 -3.18 -14.98 19.66
CA ILE A 262 -4.55 -15.09 20.19
C ILE A 262 -5.55 -14.43 19.22
N LEU A 263 -5.28 -13.19 18.81
CA LEU A 263 -6.19 -12.42 17.94
C LEU A 263 -6.38 -13.06 16.56
N ASP A 264 -5.32 -13.61 15.98
CA ASP A 264 -5.41 -14.28 14.67
C ASP A 264 -6.25 -15.56 14.76
N TYR A 265 -6.14 -16.33 15.84
CA TYR A 265 -7.00 -17.51 16.02
C TYR A 265 -8.44 -17.15 16.37
N ILE A 266 -8.69 -16.04 17.09
CA ILE A 266 -10.04 -15.49 17.25
C ILE A 266 -10.65 -15.13 15.89
N ALA A 267 -9.89 -14.48 15.02
CA ALA A 267 -10.33 -14.18 13.67
C ALA A 267 -10.60 -15.46 12.85
N ALA A 268 -9.74 -16.49 12.96
CA ALA A 268 -9.96 -17.77 12.31
C ALA A 268 -11.27 -18.44 12.77
N VAL A 269 -11.52 -18.47 14.10
CA VAL A 269 -12.78 -19.01 14.63
C VAL A 269 -13.99 -18.21 14.15
N LYS A 270 -13.89 -16.88 14.08
CA LYS A 270 -14.95 -16.04 13.50
C LYS A 270 -15.25 -16.45 12.04
N PHE A 271 -14.22 -16.62 11.19
CA PHE A 271 -14.42 -17.09 9.82
C PHE A 271 -15.10 -18.46 9.77
N LEU A 272 -14.72 -19.37 10.63
CA LEU A 272 -15.35 -20.68 10.73
C LEU A 272 -16.84 -20.57 11.08
N LEU A 273 -17.18 -19.75 12.10
CA LEU A 273 -18.57 -19.55 12.55
C LEU A 273 -19.43 -18.81 11.51
N THR A 274 -18.81 -18.01 10.63
CA THR A 274 -19.51 -17.34 9.51
C THR A 274 -19.53 -18.15 8.22
N GLY A 275 -19.12 -19.43 8.25
CA GLY A 275 -19.13 -20.34 7.10
C GLY A 275 -17.99 -20.12 6.10
N SER A 276 -17.02 -19.27 6.40
CA SER A 276 -15.89 -18.96 5.51
C SER A 276 -14.72 -19.92 5.76
N TRP A 277 -14.89 -21.21 5.45
CA TRP A 277 -13.86 -22.25 5.62
C TRP A 277 -12.52 -21.91 4.94
N GLY A 278 -12.59 -21.31 3.75
CA GLY A 278 -11.40 -20.89 3.01
C GLY A 278 -10.56 -19.87 3.77
N ASP A 279 -11.19 -18.87 4.39
CA ASP A 279 -10.51 -17.83 5.18
C ASP A 279 -9.99 -18.38 6.51
N PHE A 280 -10.73 -19.28 7.17
CA PHE A 280 -10.23 -20.01 8.33
C PHE A 280 -8.91 -20.73 8.02
N MET A 281 -8.90 -21.53 6.95
CA MET A 281 -7.71 -22.26 6.52
C MET A 281 -6.59 -21.30 6.07
N ALA A 282 -6.92 -20.16 5.48
CA ALA A 282 -5.97 -19.13 5.08
C ALA A 282 -5.20 -18.57 6.28
N VAL A 283 -5.88 -18.24 7.38
CA VAL A 283 -5.23 -17.77 8.61
C VAL A 283 -4.30 -18.85 9.19
N VAL A 284 -4.75 -20.10 9.30
CA VAL A 284 -3.94 -21.21 9.81
C VAL A 284 -2.68 -21.42 8.95
N ARG A 285 -2.84 -21.41 7.61
CA ARG A 285 -1.72 -21.53 6.66
C ARG A 285 -0.77 -20.33 6.75
N ALA A 286 -1.29 -19.12 6.90
CA ALA A 286 -0.49 -17.90 7.04
C ALA A 286 0.43 -17.98 8.25
N ARG A 287 -0.09 -18.43 9.39
CA ARG A 287 0.73 -18.60 10.60
C ARG A 287 1.77 -19.71 10.49
N ARG A 288 1.46 -20.82 9.82
CA ARG A 288 2.43 -21.89 9.53
C ARG A 288 3.54 -21.36 8.62
N GLU A 289 3.15 -20.67 7.56
CA GLU A 289 4.10 -20.11 6.59
C GLU A 289 4.99 -19.04 7.22
N TYR A 290 4.42 -18.15 8.04
CA TYR A 290 5.22 -17.20 8.83
C TYR A 290 6.29 -17.94 9.67
N LYS A 291 5.92 -19.00 10.40
CA LYS A 291 6.87 -19.76 11.21
C LYS A 291 7.98 -20.39 10.35
N ARG A 292 7.65 -20.87 9.14
CA ARG A 292 8.59 -21.43 8.18
C ARG A 292 9.54 -20.38 7.63
N MET A 293 9.00 -19.22 7.26
CA MET A 293 9.73 -18.16 6.59
C MET A 293 10.56 -17.26 7.52
N ARG A 294 10.15 -17.08 8.78
CA ARG A 294 10.78 -16.08 9.69
C ARG A 294 12.30 -16.25 9.80
N GLY A 295 12.81 -17.51 9.76
CA GLY A 295 14.24 -17.77 9.83
C GLY A 295 15.02 -17.17 8.63
N SER A 296 14.44 -17.19 7.44
CA SER A 296 15.05 -16.57 6.24
C SER A 296 14.98 -15.03 6.26
N TYR A 297 14.27 -14.44 7.22
CA TYR A 297 14.18 -13.00 7.42
C TYR A 297 15.10 -12.49 8.54
N SER A 298 15.86 -13.34 9.22
CA SER A 298 16.71 -12.93 10.35
C SER A 298 17.72 -11.87 9.94
N GLU A 299 18.36 -12.01 8.80
CA GLU A 299 19.32 -11.03 8.27
C GLU A 299 18.61 -9.72 7.86
N THR A 300 17.45 -9.80 7.21
CA THR A 300 16.63 -8.62 6.88
C THR A 300 16.23 -7.87 8.15
N ARG A 301 15.82 -8.59 9.20
CA ARG A 301 15.50 -8.02 10.50
C ARG A 301 16.71 -7.32 11.11
N ARG A 302 17.86 -8.00 11.18
CA ARG A 302 19.10 -7.42 11.71
C ARG A 302 19.40 -6.10 11.01
N ARG A 303 19.42 -6.10 9.67
CA ARG A 303 19.69 -4.91 8.87
C ARG A 303 18.67 -3.79 9.10
N ASN A 304 17.36 -4.11 9.20
CA ASN A 304 16.35 -3.09 9.44
C ASN A 304 16.54 -2.41 10.81
N LEU A 305 16.84 -3.19 11.85
CA LEU A 305 17.07 -2.65 13.19
C LEU A 305 18.38 -1.86 13.29
N GLU A 306 19.44 -2.30 12.63
CA GLU A 306 20.72 -1.55 12.55
C GLU A 306 20.58 -0.21 11.80
N CYS A 307 19.71 -0.16 10.77
CA CYS A 307 19.43 1.05 10.02
C CYS A 307 18.40 1.96 10.70
N GLN A 308 17.82 1.56 11.82
CA GLN A 308 16.85 2.38 12.53
C GLN A 308 17.57 3.55 13.22
N SER A 309 17.40 4.74 12.67
CA SER A 309 17.98 5.99 13.20
C SER A 309 16.99 6.84 13.98
N CYS A 310 15.69 6.55 13.87
CA CYS A 310 14.61 7.31 14.46
C CYS A 310 13.52 6.41 15.01
N GLU A 311 12.80 6.94 16.00
CA GLU A 311 11.55 6.34 16.46
C GLU A 311 10.48 6.46 15.33
N VAL A 312 9.79 5.36 15.06
CA VAL A 312 8.75 5.32 14.04
C VAL A 312 7.47 5.92 14.60
N SER A 313 6.96 6.93 13.93
CA SER A 313 5.76 7.67 14.37
C SER A 313 4.46 7.09 13.81
N CYS A 314 3.33 7.61 14.30
CA CYS A 314 2.00 7.26 13.80
C CYS A 314 1.58 5.80 14.01
N ILE A 315 2.19 5.11 14.98
CA ILE A 315 1.67 3.84 15.51
C ILE A 315 0.70 4.17 16.63
N ALA A 316 -0.57 3.78 16.47
CA ALA A 316 -1.58 4.05 17.48
C ALA A 316 -1.34 3.17 18.74
N PRO A 317 -1.33 3.77 19.95
CA PRO A 317 -0.97 3.06 21.19
C PRO A 317 -2.07 2.13 21.73
N PHE A 318 -3.19 2.03 21.04
CA PHE A 318 -4.34 1.21 21.43
C PHE A 318 -4.46 -0.07 20.57
N SER A 319 -5.40 -0.94 20.91
CA SER A 319 -5.86 -2.04 20.07
C SER A 319 -7.03 -1.59 19.20
N LEU A 320 -6.86 -1.61 17.88
CA LEU A 320 -7.92 -1.26 16.93
C LEU A 320 -9.13 -2.20 17.06
N LEU A 321 -8.89 -3.51 17.23
CA LEU A 321 -9.94 -4.51 17.44
C LEU A 321 -10.78 -4.18 18.68
N TRP A 322 -10.13 -3.81 19.79
CA TRP A 322 -10.83 -3.42 21.02
C TRP A 322 -11.68 -2.17 20.82
N GLN A 323 -11.10 -1.13 20.19
CA GLN A 323 -11.83 0.11 19.90
C GLN A 323 -13.04 -0.16 19.00
N TYR A 324 -12.87 -0.95 17.95
CA TYR A 324 -13.92 -1.18 16.95
C TYR A 324 -15.02 -2.10 17.44
N TYR A 325 -14.68 -3.27 18.02
CA TYR A 325 -15.67 -4.28 18.41
C TYR A 325 -16.25 -4.07 19.80
N MET A 326 -15.42 -3.67 20.77
CA MET A 326 -15.87 -3.52 22.18
C MET A 326 -16.35 -2.11 22.47
N LYS A 327 -15.60 -1.08 22.07
CA LYS A 327 -15.99 0.32 22.30
C LYS A 327 -16.89 0.88 21.19
N ARG A 328 -17.14 0.14 20.13
CA ARG A 328 -17.97 0.50 18.97
C ARG A 328 -17.54 1.78 18.27
N LYS A 329 -16.27 2.15 18.34
CA LYS A 329 -15.69 3.26 17.60
C LYS A 329 -15.47 2.83 16.14
N ARG A 330 -16.28 3.37 15.23
CA ARG A 330 -16.37 2.90 13.85
C ARG A 330 -15.67 3.79 12.84
N THR A 331 -15.45 5.07 13.19
CA THR A 331 -14.83 6.07 12.32
C THR A 331 -13.47 6.50 12.86
N TYR A 332 -12.61 7.02 11.99
CA TYR A 332 -11.28 7.50 12.39
C TYR A 332 -11.38 8.61 13.46
N SER A 333 -12.27 9.59 13.26
CA SER A 333 -12.49 10.70 14.20
C SER A 333 -12.92 10.26 15.61
N GLN A 334 -13.53 9.06 15.73
CA GLN A 334 -13.86 8.48 17.04
C GLN A 334 -12.67 7.83 17.72
N LEU A 335 -11.61 7.43 16.97
CA LEU A 335 -10.42 6.79 17.52
C LEU A 335 -9.45 7.80 18.15
N GLU A 336 -9.41 9.04 17.64
CA GLU A 336 -8.52 10.10 18.10
C GLU A 336 -8.88 10.66 19.49
N LYS A 337 -10.06 10.32 20.01
CA LYS A 337 -10.57 10.84 21.29
C LYS A 337 -10.41 9.79 22.43
#